data_4ae4126fd9453a6b8ebc76c6d733315b
#
_entry.id   4ae4126fd9453a6b8ebc76c6d733315b
#
_cell.length_a   1.000
_cell.length_b   1.000
_cell.length_c   1.000
_cell.angle_alpha   90.00
_cell.angle_beta   90.00
_cell.angle_gamma   90.00
#
_symmetry.space_group_name_H-M   'P 1'
#
loop_
_entity.id
_entity.type
_entity.pdbx_description
1 polymer ?
#
loop_
_entity_poly.entity_id
_entity_poly.type
_entity_poly.pdbx_seq_one_letter_code
_entity_poly.pdbx_strand_id
1 'polypeptide(L)'
;MSKEQEFLEKLSLLKEKALGQDRRISQEEVQEFFAQDTLSEDQMLMVYDYLLSQRITVTGYMKSQEIAAEATPEVGSYTSDEEEYLKEYREDLSALRTEKEGEKKALFAAVVEGDREAKSRLTELYLPVVLEIALQMRCQEVFLGDLVQEGNVTLMLALEFLKTEGVSGEMMEDLEALDLRLKREIRQGIQVMIEEQTEMKRCDKKMAQQVNDLNDALHQLAEDKGRAVTLEELAEYMELSEEAILDIMKLAGEDLYEKYKDSATK
;
A
#
# COMPACT_ATOMS: atom_id res chain seq x y z
N MET A 1 24.11 -33.82 -14.56
CA MET A 1 23.03 -32.83 -14.33
C MET A 1 23.68 -31.47 -14.17
N SER A 2 23.03 -30.38 -14.61
CA SER A 2 23.63 -29.07 -14.40
C SER A 2 23.52 -28.69 -12.94
N LYS A 3 24.44 -27.85 -12.43
CA LYS A 3 24.39 -27.38 -11.02
C LYS A 3 23.06 -26.69 -10.69
N GLU A 4 22.42 -26.11 -11.69
CA GLU A 4 21.10 -25.47 -11.55
C GLU A 4 19.98 -26.49 -11.32
N GLN A 5 20.02 -27.65 -11.99
CA GLN A 5 19.01 -28.69 -11.81
C GLN A 5 19.12 -29.33 -10.42
N GLU A 6 20.33 -29.50 -9.92
CA GLU A 6 20.62 -30.04 -8.60
C GLU A 6 20.16 -29.08 -7.47
N PHE A 7 20.33 -27.78 -7.70
CA PHE A 7 19.86 -26.74 -6.78
C PHE A 7 18.32 -26.66 -6.72
N LEU A 8 17.63 -26.74 -7.88
CA LEU A 8 16.17 -26.74 -7.95
C LEU A 8 15.57 -28.00 -7.30
N GLU A 9 16.21 -29.15 -7.45
CA GLU A 9 15.81 -30.38 -6.79
C GLU A 9 15.94 -30.27 -5.25
N LYS A 10 17.03 -29.68 -4.76
CA LYS A 10 17.23 -29.41 -3.33
C LYS A 10 16.21 -28.42 -2.77
N LEU A 11 15.89 -27.35 -3.50
CA LEU A 11 14.83 -26.41 -3.12
C LEU A 11 13.46 -27.10 -2.99
N SER A 12 13.17 -28.04 -3.90
CA SER A 12 11.93 -28.83 -3.87
C SER A 12 11.86 -29.74 -2.66
N LEU A 13 12.96 -30.41 -2.34
CA LEU A 13 13.06 -31.26 -1.15
C LEU A 13 12.96 -30.49 0.16
N LEU A 14 13.57 -29.29 0.22
CA LEU A 14 13.49 -28.43 1.39
C LEU A 14 12.05 -27.93 1.62
N LYS A 15 11.35 -27.59 0.53
CA LYS A 15 9.92 -27.23 0.56
C LYS A 15 9.07 -28.40 1.09
N GLU A 16 9.28 -29.63 0.62
CA GLU A 16 8.56 -30.80 1.11
C GLU A 16 8.83 -31.06 2.60
N LYS A 17 10.07 -30.90 3.04
CA LYS A 17 10.45 -31.03 4.46
C LYS A 17 9.71 -29.98 5.31
N ALA A 18 9.68 -28.74 4.87
CA ALA A 18 8.99 -27.66 5.59
C ALA A 18 7.46 -27.83 5.60
N LEU A 19 6.87 -28.36 4.55
CA LEU A 19 5.43 -28.71 4.50
C LEU A 19 5.07 -29.83 5.51
N GLY A 20 6.00 -30.75 5.78
CA GLY A 20 5.85 -31.79 6.82
C GLY A 20 5.99 -31.24 8.25
N GLN A 21 6.49 -30.02 8.44
CA GLN A 21 6.72 -29.34 9.73
C GLN A 21 5.78 -28.14 9.95
N ASP A 22 4.51 -28.26 9.63
CA ASP A 22 3.49 -27.20 9.76
C ASP A 22 3.86 -25.88 9.03
N ARG A 23 4.56 -25.98 7.91
CA ARG A 23 5.08 -24.86 7.13
C ARG A 23 6.03 -23.94 7.90
N ARG A 24 6.83 -24.51 8.78
CA ARG A 24 7.87 -23.81 9.54
C ARG A 24 9.19 -24.54 9.37
N ILE A 25 10.27 -23.77 9.23
CA ILE A 25 11.63 -24.28 9.19
C ILE A 25 12.53 -23.23 9.82
N SER A 26 13.60 -23.65 10.55
CA SER A 26 14.52 -22.68 11.14
C SER A 26 15.58 -22.24 10.13
N GLN A 27 16.13 -21.04 10.33
CA GLN A 27 17.26 -20.53 9.54
C GLN A 27 18.46 -21.48 9.60
N GLU A 28 18.71 -22.07 10.77
CA GLU A 28 19.79 -23.02 10.99
C GLU A 28 19.59 -24.31 10.17
N GLU A 29 18.37 -24.84 10.12
CA GLU A 29 18.04 -26.02 9.30
C GLU A 29 18.19 -25.77 7.80
N VAL A 30 17.88 -24.57 7.33
CA VAL A 30 18.10 -24.19 5.92
C VAL A 30 19.58 -24.08 5.62
N GLN A 31 20.36 -23.44 6.51
CA GLN A 31 21.82 -23.33 6.36
C GLN A 31 22.50 -24.70 6.38
N GLU A 32 22.10 -25.59 7.28
CA GLU A 32 22.63 -26.95 7.36
C GLU A 32 22.29 -27.75 6.09
N PHE A 33 21.11 -27.58 5.53
CA PHE A 33 20.68 -28.26 4.31
C PHE A 33 21.52 -27.87 3.09
N PHE A 34 21.98 -26.63 3.01
CA PHE A 34 22.84 -26.11 1.94
C PHE A 34 24.31 -26.00 2.32
N ALA A 35 24.73 -26.54 3.47
CA ALA A 35 26.11 -26.41 3.96
C ALA A 35 27.19 -26.95 2.99
N GLN A 36 26.82 -27.87 2.11
CA GLN A 36 27.72 -28.46 1.12
C GLN A 36 27.78 -27.67 -0.21
N ASP A 37 26.85 -26.72 -0.44
CA ASP A 37 26.70 -26.05 -1.73
C ASP A 37 27.45 -24.72 -1.82
N THR A 38 28.19 -24.31 -0.78
CA THR A 38 28.95 -23.03 -0.71
C THR A 38 28.19 -21.86 -1.30
N LEU A 39 26.93 -21.66 -0.87
CA LEU A 39 26.10 -20.55 -1.31
C LEU A 39 26.63 -19.25 -0.71
N SER A 40 26.61 -18.16 -1.49
CA SER A 40 26.86 -16.82 -0.96
C SER A 40 25.71 -16.37 -0.06
N GLU A 41 25.97 -15.35 0.77
CA GLU A 41 24.92 -14.77 1.64
C GLU A 41 23.71 -14.32 0.81
N ASP A 42 23.93 -13.69 -0.35
CA ASP A 42 22.87 -13.25 -1.25
C ASP A 42 22.04 -14.43 -1.81
N GLN A 43 22.70 -15.54 -2.14
CA GLN A 43 22.02 -16.74 -2.62
C GLN A 43 21.21 -17.41 -1.49
N MET A 44 21.69 -17.36 -0.26
CA MET A 44 20.96 -17.86 0.89
C MET A 44 19.73 -17.00 1.19
N LEU A 45 19.83 -15.66 1.05
CA LEU A 45 18.69 -14.74 1.14
C LEU A 45 17.62 -15.08 0.08
N MET A 46 18.03 -15.38 -1.16
CA MET A 46 17.08 -15.82 -2.21
C MET A 46 16.35 -17.12 -1.85
N VAL A 47 17.03 -18.06 -1.17
CA VAL A 47 16.39 -19.29 -0.68
C VAL A 47 15.36 -18.99 0.40
N TYR A 48 15.65 -18.10 1.34
CA TYR A 48 14.68 -17.69 2.36
C TYR A 48 13.48 -16.97 1.74
N ASP A 49 13.69 -16.06 0.80
CA ASP A 49 12.62 -15.35 0.09
C ASP A 49 11.75 -16.31 -0.72
N TYR A 50 12.34 -17.30 -1.37
CA TYR A 50 11.60 -18.36 -2.04
C TYR A 50 10.70 -19.12 -1.08
N LEU A 51 11.20 -19.53 0.09
CA LEU A 51 10.40 -20.22 1.10
C LEU A 51 9.25 -19.37 1.62
N LEU A 52 9.48 -18.08 1.87
CA LEU A 52 8.44 -17.13 2.25
C LEU A 52 7.38 -16.97 1.15
N SER A 53 7.77 -16.89 -0.13
CA SER A 53 6.84 -16.84 -1.26
C SER A 53 5.92 -18.06 -1.34
N GLN A 54 6.41 -19.22 -0.87
CA GLN A 54 5.66 -20.48 -0.78
C GLN A 54 4.82 -20.59 0.52
N ARG A 55 4.69 -19.48 1.29
CA ARG A 55 4.00 -19.42 2.60
C ARG A 55 4.61 -20.36 3.64
N ILE A 56 5.92 -20.53 3.62
CA ILE A 56 6.70 -21.27 4.62
C ILE A 56 7.40 -20.24 5.50
N THR A 57 7.15 -20.27 6.80
CA THR A 57 7.77 -19.38 7.77
C THR A 57 9.17 -19.89 8.11
N VAL A 58 10.20 -19.08 7.90
CA VAL A 58 11.58 -19.39 8.30
C VAL A 58 11.83 -18.77 9.68
N THR A 59 11.87 -19.59 10.72
CA THR A 59 12.08 -19.10 12.10
C THR A 59 13.54 -18.67 12.28
N GLY A 60 13.76 -17.47 12.79
CA GLY A 60 15.10 -16.86 12.92
C GLY A 60 15.50 -16.01 11.72
N TYR A 61 14.82 -16.14 10.58
CA TYR A 61 14.89 -15.22 9.48
C TYR A 61 13.68 -14.29 9.58
N MET A 62 13.87 -13.16 10.18
CA MET A 62 13.08 -12.01 9.80
C MET A 62 13.68 -11.58 8.45
N LYS A 63 12.87 -11.57 7.39
CA LYS A 63 13.21 -10.74 6.24
C LYS A 63 13.53 -9.40 6.87
N SER A 64 14.82 -9.08 6.99
CA SER A 64 15.23 -7.70 7.18
C SER A 64 14.46 -7.01 6.06
N GLN A 65 13.46 -6.24 6.41
CA GLN A 65 13.03 -5.14 5.57
C GLN A 65 14.15 -4.06 5.65
N GLU A 66 15.39 -4.49 5.49
CA GLU A 66 16.29 -3.78 4.62
C GLU A 66 15.57 -3.82 3.28
N ILE A 67 14.95 -2.67 2.98
CA ILE A 67 15.12 -1.99 1.71
C ILE A 67 16.02 -2.86 0.79
N ALA A 68 15.63 -4.13 0.52
CA ALA A 68 15.86 -4.65 -0.77
C ALA A 68 15.08 -3.64 -1.62
N ALA A 69 15.78 -2.94 -2.47
CA ALA A 69 15.23 -2.45 -3.70
C ALA A 69 14.59 -3.68 -4.37
N GLU A 70 13.45 -4.12 -3.81
CA GLU A 70 12.48 -4.87 -4.54
C GLU A 70 12.30 -4.01 -5.76
N ALA A 71 12.57 -4.62 -6.91
CA ALA A 71 12.23 -4.04 -8.17
C ALA A 71 10.97 -3.24 -7.93
N THR A 72 11.13 -1.93 -7.79
CA THR A 72 10.01 -1.02 -7.82
C THR A 72 9.20 -1.57 -8.98
N PRO A 73 7.96 -2.00 -8.82
CA PRO A 73 7.13 -2.28 -9.96
C PRO A 73 7.46 -1.11 -10.85
N GLU A 74 7.77 -1.30 -12.14
CA GLU A 74 8.12 -0.21 -13.04
C GLU A 74 6.99 0.82 -12.93
N VAL A 75 7.05 1.59 -11.86
CA VAL A 75 6.19 2.74 -11.65
C VAL A 75 6.75 3.67 -12.68
N GLY A 76 6.01 3.88 -13.73
CA GLY A 76 6.43 4.66 -14.90
C GLY A 76 7.10 5.95 -14.47
N SER A 77 7.85 6.57 -15.35
CA SER A 77 8.50 7.86 -15.09
C SER A 77 7.57 8.77 -14.28
N TYR A 78 8.12 9.60 -13.41
CA TYR A 78 7.34 10.61 -12.68
C TYR A 78 6.49 11.41 -13.68
N THR A 79 5.30 11.79 -13.28
CA THR A 79 4.54 12.79 -14.02
C THR A 79 5.24 14.14 -13.90
N SER A 80 4.97 15.08 -14.82
CA SER A 80 5.53 16.43 -14.76
C SER A 80 5.24 17.10 -13.41
N ASP A 81 4.03 16.89 -12.89
CA ASP A 81 3.58 17.47 -11.62
C ASP A 81 4.30 16.84 -10.42
N GLU A 82 4.60 15.54 -10.49
CA GLU A 82 5.39 14.86 -9.45
C GLU A 82 6.86 15.29 -9.48
N GLU A 83 7.44 15.54 -10.67
CA GLU A 83 8.81 16.04 -10.80
C GLU A 83 8.95 17.45 -10.20
N GLU A 84 7.99 18.34 -10.51
CA GLU A 84 7.94 19.69 -9.97
C GLU A 84 7.75 19.66 -8.44
N TYR A 85 6.81 18.88 -7.94
CA TYR A 85 6.58 18.69 -6.51
C TYR A 85 7.85 18.18 -5.79
N LEU A 86 8.52 17.15 -6.33
CA LEU A 86 9.74 16.60 -5.75
C LEU A 86 10.87 17.61 -5.69
N LYS A 87 10.99 18.42 -6.71
CA LYS A 87 12.03 19.46 -6.76
C LYS A 87 11.79 20.49 -5.66
N GLU A 88 10.58 21.05 -5.58
CA GLU A 88 10.22 22.05 -4.56
C GLU A 88 10.35 21.48 -3.14
N TYR A 89 9.80 20.29 -2.91
CA TYR A 89 9.84 19.65 -1.59
C TYR A 89 11.29 19.34 -1.13
N ARG A 90 12.19 18.92 -2.05
CA ARG A 90 13.61 18.72 -1.74
C ARG A 90 14.34 20.03 -1.46
N GLU A 91 13.98 21.12 -2.13
CA GLU A 91 14.51 22.46 -1.84
C GLU A 91 14.10 22.87 -0.42
N ASP A 92 12.84 22.69 -0.04
CA ASP A 92 12.37 22.97 1.33
C ASP A 92 13.08 22.10 2.39
N LEU A 93 13.24 20.80 2.13
CA LEU A 93 13.98 19.92 3.03
C LEU A 93 15.44 20.34 3.20
N SER A 94 16.07 20.85 2.14
CA SER A 94 17.47 21.32 2.17
C SER A 94 17.66 22.56 3.04
N ALA A 95 16.60 23.34 3.23
CA ALA A 95 16.60 24.54 4.10
C ALA A 95 16.46 24.19 5.59
N LEU A 96 16.09 22.95 5.92
CA LEU A 96 15.94 22.52 7.31
C LEU A 96 17.30 22.42 8.01
N ARG A 97 17.29 22.74 9.29
CA ARG A 97 18.49 22.62 10.13
C ARG A 97 18.88 21.14 10.28
N THR A 98 20.14 20.83 10.03
CA THR A 98 20.71 19.49 10.19
C THR A 98 20.61 18.99 11.63
N GLU A 99 20.46 17.67 11.78
CA GLU A 99 20.43 17.00 13.08
C GLU A 99 21.78 17.16 13.80
N LYS A 100 21.74 17.39 15.12
CA LYS A 100 22.92 17.39 15.98
C LYS A 100 23.06 16.02 16.66
N GLU A 101 24.29 15.67 17.02
CA GLU A 101 24.56 14.41 17.73
C GLU A 101 23.72 14.34 19.04
N GLY A 102 22.96 13.26 19.20
CA GLY A 102 22.10 13.05 20.36
C GLY A 102 20.79 13.89 20.40
N GLU A 103 20.55 14.77 19.40
CA GLU A 103 19.37 15.63 19.36
C GLU A 103 18.07 14.81 19.38
N LYS A 104 17.95 13.75 18.58
CA LYS A 104 16.75 12.92 18.55
C LYS A 104 16.38 12.34 19.90
N LYS A 105 17.37 11.82 20.66
CA LYS A 105 17.09 11.24 21.99
C LYS A 105 16.52 12.27 22.96
N ALA A 106 17.09 13.45 22.97
CA ALA A 106 16.59 14.54 23.83
C ALA A 106 15.19 15.01 23.41
N LEU A 107 14.94 15.08 22.10
CA LEU A 107 13.63 15.48 21.58
C LEU A 107 12.55 14.44 21.89
N PHE A 108 12.82 13.13 21.76
CA PHE A 108 11.87 12.10 22.16
C PHE A 108 11.48 12.22 23.63
N ALA A 109 12.46 12.40 24.52
CA ALA A 109 12.17 12.61 25.95
C ALA A 109 11.26 13.81 26.17
N ALA A 110 11.57 14.96 25.55
CA ALA A 110 10.77 16.17 25.68
C ALA A 110 9.36 16.04 25.07
N VAL A 111 9.21 15.30 23.97
CA VAL A 111 7.89 15.02 23.35
C VAL A 111 6.99 14.22 24.29
N VAL A 112 7.52 13.23 24.98
CA VAL A 112 6.77 12.44 25.97
C VAL A 112 6.31 13.32 27.14
N GLU A 113 7.13 14.31 27.54
CA GLU A 113 6.76 15.31 28.55
C GLU A 113 5.74 16.36 28.04
N GLY A 114 5.49 16.35 26.74
CA GLY A 114 4.48 17.22 26.09
C GLY A 114 5.03 18.54 25.55
N ASP A 115 6.33 18.64 25.34
CA ASP A 115 6.97 19.82 24.75
C ASP A 115 6.59 19.94 23.26
N ARG A 116 5.93 21.06 22.92
CA ARG A 116 5.47 21.33 21.54
C ARG A 116 6.61 21.72 20.61
N GLU A 117 7.62 22.42 21.11
CA GLU A 117 8.78 22.82 20.28
C GLU A 117 9.59 21.58 19.93
N ALA A 118 9.80 20.68 20.88
CA ALA A 118 10.46 19.40 20.65
C ALA A 118 9.69 18.54 19.64
N LYS A 119 8.35 18.49 19.72
CA LYS A 119 7.50 17.80 18.76
C LYS A 119 7.69 18.38 17.34
N SER A 120 7.63 19.72 17.21
CA SER A 120 7.82 20.39 15.92
C SER A 120 9.20 20.06 15.34
N ARG A 121 10.24 20.17 16.16
CA ARG A 121 11.61 19.87 15.72
C ARG A 121 11.80 18.40 15.34
N LEU A 122 11.23 17.49 16.10
CA LEU A 122 11.30 16.05 15.78
C LEU A 122 10.55 15.74 14.48
N THR A 123 9.40 16.39 14.24
CA THR A 123 8.68 16.30 12.97
C THR A 123 9.59 16.73 11.81
N GLU A 124 10.25 17.90 11.90
CA GLU A 124 11.19 18.38 10.88
C GLU A 124 12.28 17.35 10.54
N LEU A 125 12.84 16.68 11.57
CA LEU A 125 13.90 15.68 11.39
C LEU A 125 13.41 14.40 10.68
N TYR A 126 12.10 14.13 10.72
CA TYR A 126 11.50 12.98 10.08
C TYR A 126 10.92 13.25 8.69
N LEU A 127 10.76 14.51 8.26
CA LEU A 127 10.25 14.84 6.93
C LEU A 127 11.05 14.16 5.77
N PRO A 128 12.40 14.09 5.81
CA PRO A 128 13.14 13.36 4.80
C PRO A 128 12.84 11.85 4.80
N VAL A 129 12.62 11.27 5.99
CA VAL A 129 12.27 9.85 6.14
C VAL A 129 10.86 9.57 5.58
N VAL A 130 9.92 10.49 5.81
CA VAL A 130 8.56 10.40 5.23
C VAL A 130 8.64 10.42 3.71
N LEU A 131 9.41 11.33 3.12
CA LEU A 131 9.61 11.39 1.68
C LEU A 131 10.19 10.07 1.14
N GLU A 132 11.19 9.52 1.80
CA GLU A 132 11.82 8.26 1.39
C GLU A 132 10.80 7.10 1.41
N ILE A 133 9.99 6.99 2.47
CA ILE A 133 8.94 5.98 2.58
C ILE A 133 7.88 6.17 1.49
N ALA A 134 7.43 7.40 1.25
CA ALA A 134 6.45 7.71 0.21
C ALA A 134 6.97 7.36 -1.19
N LEU A 135 8.25 7.62 -1.48
CA LEU A 135 8.89 7.24 -2.73
C LEU A 135 8.94 5.71 -2.92
N GLN A 136 9.22 4.96 -1.86
CA GLN A 136 9.21 3.49 -1.89
C GLN A 136 7.82 2.90 -2.10
N MET A 137 6.77 3.60 -1.64
CA MET A 137 5.37 3.15 -1.71
C MET A 137 4.61 3.78 -2.89
N ARG A 138 5.30 4.53 -3.75
CA ARG A 138 4.70 5.20 -4.90
C ARG A 138 3.93 4.21 -5.78
N CYS A 139 2.74 4.59 -6.20
CA CYS A 139 1.88 3.85 -7.12
C CYS A 139 1.30 4.80 -8.17
N GLN A 140 0.70 4.27 -9.24
CA GLN A 140 0.10 5.09 -10.31
C GLN A 140 -1.25 5.68 -9.90
N GLU A 141 -1.89 5.08 -8.92
CA GLU A 141 -3.24 5.42 -8.48
C GLU A 141 -3.29 6.67 -7.61
N VAL A 142 -2.20 7.01 -6.92
CA VAL A 142 -2.16 8.10 -5.94
C VAL A 142 -1.02 9.05 -6.27
N PHE A 143 -1.30 10.35 -6.24
CA PHE A 143 -0.27 11.38 -6.44
C PHE A 143 0.76 11.35 -5.32
N LEU A 144 2.05 11.43 -5.66
CA LEU A 144 3.14 11.33 -4.68
C LEU A 144 3.02 12.37 -3.55
N GLY A 145 2.58 13.58 -3.86
CA GLY A 145 2.37 14.64 -2.86
C GLY A 145 1.35 14.25 -1.80
N ASP A 146 0.30 13.51 -2.17
CA ASP A 146 -0.71 13.03 -1.24
C ASP A 146 -0.12 11.96 -0.31
N LEU A 147 0.73 11.06 -0.84
CA LEU A 147 1.43 10.06 -0.02
C LEU A 147 2.35 10.70 1.01
N VAL A 148 3.10 11.74 0.61
CA VAL A 148 3.96 12.52 1.51
C VAL A 148 3.14 13.23 2.58
N GLN A 149 2.02 13.84 2.19
CA GLN A 149 1.13 14.53 3.12
C GLN A 149 0.53 13.56 4.14
N GLU A 150 0.04 12.41 3.71
CA GLU A 150 -0.49 11.38 4.62
C GLU A 150 0.59 10.86 5.57
N GLY A 151 1.80 10.62 5.07
CA GLY A 151 2.94 10.24 5.90
C GLY A 151 3.27 11.29 6.97
N ASN A 152 3.19 12.57 6.62
CA ASN A 152 3.38 13.68 7.56
C ASN A 152 2.28 13.75 8.62
N VAL A 153 1.01 13.55 8.23
CA VAL A 153 -0.13 13.51 9.16
C VAL A 153 0.03 12.33 10.12
N THR A 154 0.34 11.16 9.59
CA THR A 154 0.56 9.95 10.40
C THR A 154 1.72 10.12 11.38
N LEU A 155 2.84 10.72 10.94
CA LEU A 155 3.98 11.06 11.81
C LEU A 155 3.54 11.98 12.97
N MET A 156 2.80 13.04 12.69
CA MET A 156 2.32 13.96 13.72
C MET A 156 1.40 13.29 14.73
N LEU A 157 0.52 12.39 14.27
CA LEU A 157 -0.35 11.59 15.12
C LEU A 157 0.45 10.60 15.96
N ALA A 158 1.40 9.88 15.37
CA ALA A 158 2.26 8.95 16.09
C ALA A 158 3.05 9.64 17.21
N LEU A 159 3.57 10.84 16.97
CA LEU A 159 4.24 11.64 17.98
C LEU A 159 3.30 12.12 19.10
N GLU A 160 2.02 12.40 18.80
CA GLU A 160 1.03 12.75 19.82
C GLU A 160 0.68 11.53 20.70
N PHE A 161 0.60 10.35 20.10
CA PHE A 161 0.35 9.10 20.83
C PHE A 161 1.49 8.73 21.79
N LEU A 162 2.75 9.05 21.48
CA LEU A 162 3.87 8.80 22.37
C LEU A 162 3.66 9.49 23.74
N LYS A 163 3.04 10.68 23.77
CA LYS A 163 2.70 11.39 24.99
C LYS A 163 1.58 10.71 25.77
N THR A 164 0.56 10.18 25.09
CA THR A 164 -0.65 9.66 25.74
C THR A 164 -0.50 8.22 26.22
N GLU A 165 0.28 7.41 25.54
CA GLU A 165 0.49 5.99 25.89
C GLU A 165 1.46 5.81 27.07
N GLY A 166 2.17 6.83 27.49
CA GLY A 166 3.15 6.75 28.57
C GLY A 166 4.25 5.75 28.23
N VAL A 167 5.07 6.10 27.25
CA VAL A 167 6.21 5.26 26.82
C VAL A 167 7.03 4.88 28.06
N SER A 168 7.17 3.59 28.34
CA SER A 168 7.95 3.10 29.50
C SER A 168 9.41 3.55 29.38
N GLY A 169 10.06 3.81 30.52
CA GLY A 169 11.45 4.28 30.54
C GLY A 169 12.42 3.39 29.76
N GLU A 170 12.18 2.08 29.71
CA GLU A 170 12.97 1.12 28.93
C GLU A 170 12.86 1.35 27.42
N MET A 171 11.67 1.71 26.91
CA MET A 171 11.47 2.01 25.49
C MET A 171 12.09 3.35 25.09
N MET A 172 12.20 4.29 26.02
CA MET A 172 12.88 5.59 25.80
C MET A 172 14.40 5.45 25.69
N GLU A 173 14.99 4.38 26.21
CA GLU A 173 16.42 4.10 26.11
C GLU A 173 16.79 3.49 24.74
N ASP A 174 15.83 2.84 24.08
CA ASP A 174 16.01 2.22 22.77
C ASP A 174 15.52 3.16 21.64
N LEU A 175 16.41 4.06 21.21
CA LEU A 175 16.14 5.00 20.13
C LEU A 175 15.86 4.29 18.80
N GLU A 176 16.49 3.14 18.55
CA GLU A 176 16.26 2.34 17.33
C GLU A 176 14.82 1.79 17.29
N ALA A 177 14.34 1.29 18.42
CA ALA A 177 12.96 0.79 18.51
C ALA A 177 11.93 1.90 18.27
N LEU A 178 12.17 3.12 18.79
CA LEU A 178 11.31 4.27 18.53
C LEU A 178 11.33 4.72 17.06
N ASP A 179 12.51 4.77 16.45
CA ASP A 179 12.68 5.11 15.05
C ASP A 179 11.96 4.09 14.14
N LEU A 180 12.16 2.81 14.41
CA LEU A 180 11.49 1.73 13.68
C LEU A 180 9.97 1.78 13.86
N ARG A 181 9.48 2.08 15.07
CA ARG A 181 8.05 2.25 15.34
C ARG A 181 7.46 3.38 14.48
N LEU A 182 8.07 4.56 14.49
CA LEU A 182 7.60 5.70 13.70
C LEU A 182 7.59 5.39 12.20
N LYS A 183 8.65 4.79 11.68
CA LYS A 183 8.72 4.38 10.27
C LYS A 183 7.62 3.38 9.91
N ARG A 184 7.29 2.47 10.80
CA ARG A 184 6.20 1.50 10.60
C ARG A 184 4.83 2.18 10.61
N GLU A 185 4.58 3.09 11.56
CA GLU A 185 3.32 3.86 11.62
C GLU A 185 3.13 4.68 10.34
N ILE A 186 4.17 5.42 9.90
CA ILE A 186 4.13 6.19 8.66
C ILE A 186 3.79 5.30 7.47
N ARG A 187 4.47 4.15 7.33
CA ARG A 187 4.21 3.21 6.24
C ARG A 187 2.79 2.67 6.28
N GLN A 188 2.27 2.37 7.45
CA GLN A 188 0.92 1.86 7.64
C GLN A 188 -0.13 2.91 7.24
N GLY A 189 0.05 4.18 7.63
CA GLY A 189 -0.85 5.27 7.24
C GLY A 189 -0.89 5.45 5.72
N ILE A 190 0.28 5.51 5.08
CA ILE A 190 0.38 5.60 3.62
C ILE A 190 -0.28 4.39 2.94
N GLN A 191 -0.08 3.18 3.46
CA GLN A 191 -0.68 1.96 2.92
C GLN A 191 -2.21 2.01 2.96
N VAL A 192 -2.80 2.40 4.08
CA VAL A 192 -4.25 2.55 4.23
C VAL A 192 -4.80 3.55 3.21
N MET A 193 -4.15 4.69 3.06
CA MET A 193 -4.54 5.69 2.06
C MET A 193 -4.50 5.14 0.63
N ILE A 194 -3.45 4.40 0.26
CA ILE A 194 -3.35 3.78 -1.07
C ILE A 194 -4.51 2.81 -1.30
N GLU A 195 -4.82 1.97 -0.31
CA GLU A 195 -5.92 1.00 -0.39
C GLU A 195 -7.27 1.69 -0.56
N GLU A 196 -7.56 2.71 0.24
CA GLU A 196 -8.80 3.50 0.17
C GLU A 196 -8.94 4.23 -1.18
N GLN A 197 -7.89 4.89 -1.65
CA GLN A 197 -7.90 5.60 -2.93
C GLN A 197 -8.05 4.64 -4.12
N THR A 198 -7.37 3.50 -4.07
CA THR A 198 -7.46 2.48 -5.12
C THR A 198 -8.87 1.88 -5.18
N GLU A 199 -9.47 1.57 -4.03
CA GLU A 199 -10.83 1.04 -3.99
C GLU A 199 -11.87 2.06 -4.45
N MET A 200 -11.72 3.33 -4.05
CA MET A 200 -12.57 4.43 -4.53
C MET A 200 -12.52 4.55 -6.05
N LYS A 201 -11.32 4.59 -6.65
CA LYS A 201 -11.17 4.64 -8.12
C LYS A 201 -11.74 3.41 -8.83
N ARG A 202 -11.66 2.23 -8.21
CA ARG A 202 -12.28 1.00 -8.75
C ARG A 202 -13.80 1.12 -8.75
N CYS A 203 -14.39 1.64 -7.66
CA CYS A 203 -15.83 1.90 -7.57
C CYS A 203 -16.26 2.92 -8.62
N ASP A 204 -15.58 4.04 -8.75
CA ASP A 204 -15.87 5.09 -9.73
C ASP A 204 -15.81 4.54 -11.16
N LYS A 205 -14.75 3.78 -11.49
CA LYS A 205 -14.61 3.15 -12.80
C LYS A 205 -15.74 2.15 -13.09
N LYS A 206 -16.13 1.36 -12.10
CA LYS A 206 -17.24 0.41 -12.23
C LYS A 206 -18.57 1.15 -12.45
N MET A 207 -18.81 2.22 -11.70
CA MET A 207 -20.00 3.05 -11.87
C MET A 207 -20.04 3.69 -13.26
N ALA A 208 -18.93 4.29 -13.71
CA ALA A 208 -18.85 4.88 -15.05
C ALA A 208 -19.08 3.82 -16.14
N GLN A 209 -18.56 2.62 -15.98
CA GLN A 209 -18.79 1.52 -16.91
C GLN A 209 -20.28 1.12 -16.95
N GLN A 210 -20.94 0.98 -15.80
CA GLN A 210 -22.37 0.65 -15.74
C GLN A 210 -23.24 1.71 -16.41
N VAL A 211 -22.90 3.01 -16.27
CA VAL A 211 -23.60 4.10 -16.94
C VAL A 211 -23.40 4.04 -18.46
N ASN A 212 -22.17 3.75 -18.92
CA ASN A 212 -21.89 3.59 -20.34
C ASN A 212 -22.64 2.38 -20.93
N ASP A 213 -22.59 1.23 -20.26
CA ASP A 213 -23.29 0.01 -20.69
C ASP A 213 -24.80 0.24 -20.77
N LEU A 214 -25.38 0.99 -19.82
CA LEU A 214 -26.78 1.40 -19.84
C LEU A 214 -27.12 2.27 -21.06
N ASN A 215 -26.29 3.27 -21.34
CA ASN A 215 -26.50 4.16 -22.50
C ASN A 215 -26.40 3.39 -23.82
N ASP A 216 -25.43 2.50 -23.95
CA ASP A 216 -25.26 1.65 -25.13
C ASP A 216 -26.46 0.72 -25.32
N ALA A 217 -26.94 0.10 -24.25
CA ALA A 217 -28.14 -0.74 -24.27
C ALA A 217 -29.41 0.04 -24.67
N LEU A 218 -29.57 1.26 -24.15
CA LEU A 218 -30.67 2.15 -24.51
C LEU A 218 -30.66 2.50 -26.01
N HIS A 219 -29.48 2.87 -26.54
CA HIS A 219 -29.34 3.21 -27.97
C HIS A 219 -29.61 1.99 -28.85
N GLN A 220 -29.02 0.85 -28.54
CA GLN A 220 -29.13 -0.37 -29.33
C GLN A 220 -30.56 -0.90 -29.38
N LEU A 221 -31.22 -0.98 -28.24
CA LEU A 221 -32.62 -1.41 -28.18
C LEU A 221 -33.59 -0.40 -28.86
N ALA A 222 -33.32 0.89 -28.74
CA ALA A 222 -34.14 1.91 -29.40
C ALA A 222 -34.01 1.86 -30.95
N GLU A 223 -32.81 1.58 -31.47
CA GLU A 223 -32.58 1.38 -32.91
C GLU A 223 -33.28 0.11 -33.40
N ASP A 224 -33.13 -1.01 -32.68
CA ASP A 224 -33.72 -2.30 -33.07
C ASP A 224 -35.26 -2.27 -33.07
N LYS A 225 -35.85 -1.62 -32.10
CA LYS A 225 -37.31 -1.55 -31.92
C LYS A 225 -37.99 -0.38 -32.62
N GLY A 226 -37.22 0.65 -33.02
CA GLY A 226 -37.74 1.86 -33.66
C GLY A 226 -38.68 2.68 -32.75
N ARG A 227 -38.63 2.46 -31.43
CA ARG A 227 -39.46 3.14 -30.40
C ARG A 227 -38.68 3.30 -29.08
N ALA A 228 -39.27 4.06 -28.17
CA ALA A 228 -38.73 4.14 -26.80
C ALA A 228 -38.74 2.78 -26.11
N VAL A 229 -37.62 2.48 -25.43
CA VAL A 229 -37.38 1.24 -24.68
C VAL A 229 -38.11 1.31 -23.33
N THR A 230 -38.69 0.23 -22.88
CA THR A 230 -39.28 0.13 -21.53
C THR A 230 -38.25 -0.32 -20.51
N LEU A 231 -38.53 -0.09 -19.22
CA LEU A 231 -37.65 -0.51 -18.14
C LEU A 231 -37.48 -2.04 -18.11
N GLU A 232 -38.58 -2.77 -18.31
CA GLU A 232 -38.63 -4.24 -18.36
C GLU A 232 -37.75 -4.80 -19.50
N GLU A 233 -37.81 -4.18 -20.70
CA GLU A 233 -36.98 -4.57 -21.85
C GLU A 233 -35.49 -4.34 -21.59
N LEU A 234 -35.15 -3.27 -20.87
CA LEU A 234 -33.81 -2.95 -20.49
C LEU A 234 -33.28 -3.92 -19.43
N ALA A 235 -34.13 -4.27 -18.45
CA ALA A 235 -33.84 -5.24 -17.40
C ALA A 235 -33.54 -6.62 -18.00
N GLU A 236 -34.34 -7.05 -18.97
CA GLU A 236 -34.14 -8.31 -19.68
C GLU A 236 -32.86 -8.31 -20.52
N TYR A 237 -32.59 -7.21 -21.23
CA TYR A 237 -31.41 -7.09 -22.10
C TYR A 237 -30.09 -7.05 -21.30
N MET A 238 -30.08 -6.32 -20.20
CA MET A 238 -28.88 -6.17 -19.36
C MET A 238 -28.72 -7.28 -18.31
N GLU A 239 -29.68 -8.20 -18.21
CA GLU A 239 -29.71 -9.26 -17.19
C GLU A 239 -29.65 -8.70 -15.75
N LEU A 240 -30.27 -7.53 -15.51
CA LEU A 240 -30.34 -6.85 -14.23
C LEU A 240 -31.78 -6.70 -13.76
N SER A 241 -31.98 -6.46 -12.47
CA SER A 241 -33.29 -6.10 -11.95
C SER A 241 -33.68 -4.67 -12.35
N GLU A 242 -34.97 -4.40 -12.49
CA GLU A 242 -35.48 -3.05 -12.75
C GLU A 242 -34.98 -2.02 -11.71
N GLU A 243 -34.91 -2.46 -10.44
CA GLU A 243 -34.41 -1.63 -9.33
C GLU A 243 -32.91 -1.25 -9.52
N ALA A 244 -32.09 -2.23 -9.94
CA ALA A 244 -30.69 -1.99 -10.23
C ALA A 244 -30.49 -1.02 -11.41
N ILE A 245 -31.31 -1.12 -12.46
CA ILE A 245 -31.27 -0.20 -13.60
C ILE A 245 -31.68 1.21 -13.18
N LEU A 246 -32.72 1.35 -12.36
CA LEU A 246 -33.11 2.66 -11.82
C LEU A 246 -32.01 3.30 -10.97
N ASP A 247 -31.28 2.51 -10.21
CA ASP A 247 -30.14 3.02 -9.45
C ASP A 247 -28.99 3.49 -10.36
N ILE A 248 -28.70 2.77 -11.45
CA ILE A 248 -27.73 3.20 -12.45
C ILE A 248 -28.22 4.48 -13.16
N MET A 249 -29.54 4.57 -13.48
CA MET A 249 -30.12 5.78 -14.08
C MET A 249 -30.01 7.00 -13.19
N LYS A 250 -30.13 6.85 -11.87
CA LYS A 250 -29.90 7.96 -10.92
C LYS A 250 -28.47 8.48 -10.99
N LEU A 251 -27.49 7.57 -11.17
CA LEU A 251 -26.08 7.94 -11.35
C LEU A 251 -25.82 8.61 -12.69
N ALA A 252 -26.54 8.19 -13.75
CA ALA A 252 -26.41 8.76 -15.10
C ALA A 252 -27.01 10.16 -15.24
N GLY A 253 -27.99 10.50 -14.41
CA GLY A 253 -28.63 11.81 -14.38
C GLY A 253 -30.11 11.76 -14.01
N GLU A 254 -30.56 12.82 -13.34
CA GLU A 254 -31.92 12.94 -12.79
C GLU A 254 -33.00 12.89 -13.89
N ASP A 255 -32.73 13.46 -15.06
CA ASP A 255 -33.66 13.47 -16.19
C ASP A 255 -33.96 12.06 -16.72
N LEU A 256 -32.95 11.18 -16.75
CA LEU A 256 -33.09 9.82 -17.20
C LEU A 256 -33.89 9.00 -16.19
N TYR A 257 -33.60 9.17 -14.92
CA TYR A 257 -34.31 8.51 -13.82
C TYR A 257 -35.81 8.90 -13.78
N GLU A 258 -36.11 10.22 -13.84
CA GLU A 258 -37.49 10.73 -13.82
C GLU A 258 -38.33 10.17 -14.95
N LYS A 259 -37.74 9.94 -16.13
CA LYS A 259 -38.42 9.37 -17.30
C LYS A 259 -38.89 7.92 -17.07
N TYR A 260 -38.19 7.14 -16.27
CA TYR A 260 -38.43 5.70 -16.11
C TYR A 260 -39.01 5.30 -14.74
N LYS A 261 -38.90 6.14 -13.70
CA LYS A 261 -39.35 5.84 -12.33
C LYS A 261 -40.82 5.47 -12.21
N ASP A 262 -41.68 6.12 -13.01
CA ASP A 262 -43.12 5.89 -12.98
C ASP A 262 -43.55 4.55 -13.64
N SER A 263 -42.64 3.95 -14.40
CA SER A 263 -42.86 2.65 -15.07
C SER A 263 -42.64 1.47 -14.13
N ALA A 264 -41.83 1.62 -13.10
CA ALA A 264 -41.54 0.58 -12.10
C ALA A 264 -42.62 0.45 -11.01
N THR A 265 -43.62 1.35 -10.95
CA THR A 265 -44.63 1.39 -9.89
C THR A 265 -45.97 0.78 -10.31
N LYS A 266 -46.04 0.18 -11.47
CA LYS A 266 -47.22 -0.51 -12.01
C LYS A 266 -47.04 -2.00 -12.09
#